data_8f53e306c43163b3550919249afc8d88
#
_entry.id   8f53e306c43163b3550919249afc8d88
#
_cell.length_a   1.000
_cell.length_b   1.000
_cell.length_c   1.000
_cell.angle_alpha   90.00
_cell.angle_beta   90.00
_cell.angle_gamma   90.00
#
_symmetry.space_group_name_H-M   'P 1'
#
loop_
_entity.id
_entity.type
_entity.pdbx_description
1 polymer ?
#
loop_
_entity_poly.entity_id
_entity_poly.type
_entity_poly.pdbx_seq_one_letter_code
_entity_poly.pdbx_strand_id
1 'polypeptide(L)'
;PQTMRLEGWVNVKTGEMRLAGPHVDPDRCLRLAFSGIHVMSDNVFDVMDNYARTNGLYAVSDTPRFPVMDFYLDNCHLFNIYGVCAENLNLIDVGKMDTLQQAEAAISSLEESRRSCF
;
A
#
# COMPACT_ATOMS: atom_id res chain seq x y z
N PRO A 1 5.23 22.20 -4.54
CA PRO A 1 5.06 20.96 -5.30
C PRO A 1 4.90 19.79 -4.31
N GLN A 2 3.81 19.03 -4.44
CA GLN A 2 3.62 17.83 -3.64
C GLN A 2 4.65 16.79 -4.08
N THR A 3 5.45 16.30 -3.15
CA THR A 3 6.51 15.35 -3.46
C THR A 3 5.99 13.93 -3.70
N MET A 4 4.74 13.65 -3.32
CA MET A 4 4.14 12.29 -3.31
C MET A 4 4.93 11.26 -2.49
N ARG A 5 5.85 11.71 -1.66
CA ARG A 5 6.62 10.85 -0.76
C ARG A 5 5.73 10.35 0.37
N LEU A 6 5.93 9.09 0.78
CA LEU A 6 5.26 8.55 1.95
C LEU A 6 5.78 9.23 3.23
N GLU A 7 4.91 9.94 3.92
CA GLU A 7 5.23 10.70 5.13
C GLU A 7 4.57 10.11 6.39
N GLY A 8 3.67 9.15 6.22
CA GLY A 8 3.02 8.50 7.35
C GLY A 8 1.74 7.76 6.98
N TRP A 9 1.05 7.35 8.02
CA TRP A 9 -0.21 6.64 7.96
C TRP A 9 -1.18 7.18 9.01
N VAL A 10 -2.46 7.17 8.70
CA VAL A 10 -3.52 7.54 9.63
C VAL A 10 -4.67 6.54 9.59
N ASN A 11 -5.13 6.11 10.75
CA ASN A 11 -6.40 5.39 10.88
C ASN A 11 -7.53 6.41 10.96
N VAL A 12 -8.31 6.52 9.89
CA VAL A 12 -9.40 7.51 9.80
C VAL A 12 -10.54 7.27 10.81
N LYS A 13 -10.66 6.07 11.37
CA LYS A 13 -11.69 5.73 12.35
C LYS A 13 -11.27 6.06 13.79
N THR A 14 -10.00 5.82 14.12
CA THR A 14 -9.49 6.01 15.47
C THR A 14 -8.73 7.33 15.64
N GLY A 15 -8.27 7.95 14.55
CA GLY A 15 -7.38 9.10 14.56
C GLY A 15 -5.92 8.75 14.89
N GLU A 16 -5.59 7.47 15.07
CA GLU A 16 -4.22 7.03 15.31
C GLU A 16 -3.34 7.35 14.10
N MET A 17 -2.15 7.89 14.35
CA MET A 17 -1.20 8.27 13.31
C MET A 17 0.19 7.72 13.60
N ARG A 18 0.90 7.33 12.53
CA ARG A 18 2.34 7.02 12.52
C ARG A 18 2.99 7.88 11.45
N LEU A 19 3.86 8.78 11.86
CA LEU A 19 4.54 9.72 10.96
C LEU A 19 5.99 9.29 10.75
N ALA A 20 6.53 9.61 9.57
CA ALA A 20 7.92 9.29 9.18
C ALA A 20 8.97 10.00 10.06
N GLY A 21 8.59 11.08 10.72
CA GLY A 21 9.47 11.79 11.63
C GLY A 21 8.81 13.04 12.23
N PRO A 22 9.50 13.68 13.19
CA PRO A 22 8.95 14.83 13.91
C PRO A 22 8.77 16.10 13.06
N HIS A 23 9.36 16.10 11.86
CA HIS A 23 9.28 17.21 10.91
C HIS A 23 8.03 17.14 10.02
N VAL A 24 7.29 16.03 10.06
CA VAL A 24 6.09 15.82 9.25
C VAL A 24 4.91 16.54 9.90
N ASP A 25 4.30 17.45 9.13
CA ASP A 25 3.07 18.12 9.51
C ASP A 25 1.88 17.38 8.84
N PRO A 26 1.07 16.64 9.60
CA PRO A 26 -0.01 15.84 9.05
C PRO A 26 -1.13 16.66 8.40
N ASP A 27 -1.26 17.95 8.77
CA ASP A 27 -2.27 18.84 8.19
C ASP A 27 -1.88 19.34 6.78
N ARG A 28 -0.60 19.20 6.44
CA ARG A 28 -0.07 19.52 5.10
C ARG A 28 0.08 18.30 4.21
N CYS A 29 -0.20 17.11 4.71
CA CYS A 29 -0.12 15.87 3.95
C CYS A 29 -1.40 15.59 3.18
N LEU A 30 -1.26 15.14 1.94
CA LEU A 30 -2.36 14.59 1.16
C LEU A 30 -2.71 13.20 1.72
N ARG A 31 -3.98 12.98 2.05
CA ARG A 31 -4.46 11.70 2.57
C ARG A 31 -5.06 10.89 1.43
N LEU A 32 -4.50 9.73 1.16
CA LEU A 32 -4.90 8.84 0.08
C LEU A 32 -5.09 7.42 0.62
N ALA A 33 -6.00 6.68 -0.01
CA ALA A 33 -6.16 5.27 0.26
C ALA A 33 -5.07 4.46 -0.45
N PHE A 34 -4.53 3.47 0.24
CA PHE A 34 -3.55 2.55 -0.32
C PHE A 34 -4.25 1.41 -1.08
N SER A 35 -3.89 1.23 -2.35
CA SER A 35 -4.53 0.24 -3.24
C SER A 35 -3.97 -1.17 -3.10
N GLY A 36 -2.83 -1.35 -2.46
CA GLY A 36 -2.13 -2.63 -2.40
C GLY A 36 -1.30 -2.95 -3.65
N ILE A 37 -1.22 -2.04 -4.63
CA ILE A 37 -0.41 -2.21 -5.84
C ILE A 37 0.97 -1.61 -5.58
N HIS A 38 2.03 -2.39 -5.84
CA HIS A 38 3.41 -2.01 -5.59
C HIS A 38 4.26 -2.16 -6.84
N VAL A 39 5.19 -1.23 -7.04
CA VAL A 39 6.32 -1.37 -7.95
C VAL A 39 7.58 -1.19 -7.12
N MET A 40 8.44 -2.17 -7.12
CA MET A 40 9.64 -2.21 -6.28
C MET A 40 10.87 -2.49 -7.14
N SER A 41 12.00 -1.91 -6.76
CA SER A 41 13.30 -2.31 -7.33
C SER A 41 13.77 -3.64 -6.71
N ASP A 42 14.65 -4.33 -7.39
CA ASP A 42 15.18 -5.63 -6.98
C ASP A 42 15.93 -5.61 -5.64
N ASN A 43 16.57 -4.48 -5.30
CA ASN A 43 17.23 -4.30 -4.01
C ASN A 43 16.28 -4.31 -2.79
N VAL A 44 14.96 -4.25 -3.01
CA VAL A 44 13.98 -4.31 -1.91
C VAL A 44 14.11 -5.58 -1.09
N PHE A 45 14.50 -6.70 -1.70
CA PHE A 45 14.66 -7.98 -1.00
C PHE A 45 15.79 -7.93 0.04
N ASP A 46 16.91 -7.26 -0.28
CA ASP A 46 18.01 -7.06 0.67
C ASP A 46 17.57 -6.16 1.83
N VAL A 47 16.78 -5.14 1.54
CA VAL A 47 16.22 -4.24 2.56
C VAL A 47 15.23 -4.98 3.46
N MET A 48 14.37 -5.84 2.90
CA MET A 48 13.44 -6.67 3.66
C MET A 48 14.16 -7.70 4.54
N ASP A 49 15.23 -8.33 4.03
CA ASP A 49 16.04 -9.27 4.80
C ASP A 49 16.73 -8.56 5.98
N ASN A 50 17.33 -7.40 5.72
CA ASN A 50 17.93 -6.59 6.76
C ASN A 50 16.89 -6.13 7.82
N TYR A 51 15.71 -5.72 7.39
CA TYR A 51 14.60 -5.36 8.29
C TYR A 51 14.21 -6.54 9.18
N ALA A 52 14.06 -7.74 8.60
CA ALA A 52 13.72 -8.95 9.35
C ALA A 52 14.81 -9.31 10.37
N ARG A 53 16.09 -9.19 10.02
CA ARG A 53 17.23 -9.42 10.92
C ARG A 53 17.26 -8.42 12.07
N THR A 54 17.14 -7.14 11.76
CA THR A 54 17.19 -6.05 12.74
C THR A 54 16.06 -6.14 13.75
N ASN A 55 14.88 -6.61 13.32
CA ASN A 55 13.72 -6.82 14.19
C ASN A 55 13.66 -8.20 14.84
N GLY A 56 14.68 -9.03 14.68
CA GLY A 56 14.78 -10.34 15.32
C GLY A 56 13.76 -11.38 14.82
N LEU A 57 13.18 -11.17 13.62
CA LEU A 57 12.10 -12.02 13.11
C LEU A 57 12.59 -13.44 12.76
N TYR A 58 13.87 -13.59 12.42
CA TYR A 58 14.49 -14.89 12.20
C TYR A 58 14.64 -15.74 13.47
N ALA A 59 14.58 -15.14 14.65
CA ALA A 59 14.54 -15.89 15.89
C ALA A 59 13.21 -16.65 16.09
N VAL A 60 12.17 -16.26 15.36
CA VAL A 60 10.83 -16.83 15.44
C VAL A 60 10.56 -17.82 14.30
N SER A 61 11.11 -17.56 13.11
CA SER A 61 10.87 -18.38 11.91
C SER A 61 11.99 -18.22 10.89
N ASP A 62 12.34 -19.32 10.21
CA ASP A 62 13.27 -19.31 9.06
C ASP A 62 12.68 -18.55 7.83
N THR A 63 11.37 -18.38 7.82
CA THR A 63 10.64 -17.60 6.81
C THR A 63 9.87 -16.47 7.50
N PRO A 64 10.54 -15.35 7.83
CA PRO A 64 9.95 -14.27 8.58
C PRO A 64 8.81 -13.61 7.78
N ARG A 65 7.73 -13.23 8.50
CA ARG A 65 6.57 -12.55 7.95
C ARG A 65 6.35 -11.26 8.71
N PHE A 66 6.02 -10.20 8.00
CA PHE A 66 5.69 -8.90 8.57
C PHE A 66 4.69 -8.15 7.68
N PRO A 67 3.84 -7.28 8.24
CA PRO A 67 2.96 -6.43 7.47
C PRO A 67 3.77 -5.46 6.59
N VAL A 68 3.42 -5.37 5.31
CA VAL A 68 4.13 -4.47 4.38
C VAL A 68 4.03 -3.00 4.80
N MET A 69 2.94 -2.59 5.44
CA MET A 69 2.79 -1.22 5.91
C MET A 69 3.73 -0.89 7.06
N ASP A 70 3.98 -1.84 7.99
CA ASP A 70 4.97 -1.65 9.06
C ASP A 70 6.37 -1.49 8.46
N PHE A 71 6.73 -2.34 7.50
CA PHE A 71 7.99 -2.23 6.78
C PHE A 71 8.14 -0.87 6.10
N TYR A 72 7.10 -0.37 5.44
CA TYR A 72 7.15 0.95 4.79
C TYR A 72 7.28 2.09 5.80
N LEU A 73 6.48 2.10 6.84
CA LEU A 73 6.47 3.17 7.83
C LEU A 73 7.78 3.22 8.64
N ASP A 74 8.36 2.06 8.94
CA ASP A 74 9.64 2.00 9.66
C ASP A 74 10.82 2.43 8.79
N ASN A 75 10.68 2.38 7.46
CA ASN A 75 11.77 2.65 6.52
C ASN A 75 11.56 3.89 5.64
N CYS A 76 10.40 4.54 5.63
CA CYS A 76 10.11 5.66 4.74
C CYS A 76 10.98 6.89 4.98
N HIS A 77 11.60 7.01 6.16
CA HIS A 77 12.58 8.05 6.46
C HIS A 77 13.98 7.74 5.88
N LEU A 78 14.28 6.47 5.58
CA LEU A 78 15.56 6.00 5.05
C LEU A 78 15.51 5.85 3.51
N PHE A 79 14.37 5.43 2.98
CA PHE A 79 14.18 5.13 1.56
C PHE A 79 13.16 6.05 0.92
N ASN A 80 13.29 6.23 -0.39
CA ASN A 80 12.34 7.00 -1.17
C ASN A 80 11.15 6.12 -1.56
N ILE A 81 10.06 6.22 -0.82
CA ILE A 81 8.79 5.56 -1.12
C ILE A 81 7.83 6.62 -1.63
N TYR A 82 7.35 6.48 -2.86
CA TYR A 82 6.45 7.43 -3.51
C TYR A 82 5.11 6.80 -3.82
N GLY A 83 4.04 7.58 -3.63
CA GLY A 83 2.71 7.24 -4.10
C GLY A 83 2.51 7.69 -5.54
N VAL A 84 1.71 6.92 -6.26
CA VAL A 84 1.18 7.31 -7.58
C VAL A 84 -0.34 7.32 -7.47
N CYS A 85 -0.96 8.47 -7.77
CA CYS A 85 -2.41 8.56 -7.85
C CYS A 85 -2.87 7.96 -9.17
N ALA A 86 -3.67 6.89 -9.10
CA ALA A 86 -4.34 6.34 -10.26
C ALA A 86 -5.74 6.94 -10.36
N GLU A 87 -5.97 7.78 -11.36
CA GLU A 87 -7.29 8.30 -11.68
C GLU A 87 -8.15 7.17 -12.27
N ASN A 88 -9.42 7.13 -11.88
CA ASN A 88 -10.40 6.15 -12.37
C ASN A 88 -10.06 4.67 -12.06
N LEU A 89 -9.34 4.41 -10.98
CA LEU A 89 -9.05 3.06 -10.52
C LEU A 89 -10.31 2.44 -9.88
N ASN A 90 -10.92 1.46 -10.53
CA ASN A 90 -11.96 0.63 -9.95
C ASN A 90 -11.31 -0.58 -9.27
N LEU A 91 -11.24 -0.56 -7.96
CA LEU A 91 -10.65 -1.60 -7.15
C LEU A 91 -11.76 -2.32 -6.38
N ILE A 92 -11.89 -3.62 -6.61
CA ILE A 92 -12.85 -4.48 -5.88
C ILE A 92 -12.04 -5.52 -5.13
N ASP A 93 -12.12 -5.47 -3.79
CA ASP A 93 -11.54 -6.50 -2.93
C ASP A 93 -12.44 -7.72 -2.91
N VAL A 94 -12.01 -8.79 -3.56
CA VAL A 94 -12.75 -10.07 -3.66
C VAL A 94 -12.56 -10.98 -2.44
N GLY A 95 -11.90 -10.51 -1.39
CA GLY A 95 -11.66 -11.26 -0.16
C GLY A 95 -12.92 -11.52 0.69
N LYS A 96 -14.09 -10.98 0.29
CA LYS A 96 -15.37 -11.16 0.95
C LYS A 96 -16.43 -11.64 -0.04
N MET A 97 -17.37 -12.48 0.43
CA MET A 97 -18.41 -13.08 -0.42
C MET A 97 -19.34 -12.04 -1.06
N ASP A 98 -19.67 -10.98 -0.35
CA ASP A 98 -20.52 -9.88 -0.83
C ASP A 98 -19.87 -9.03 -1.91
N THR A 99 -18.54 -8.91 -1.90
CA THR A 99 -17.78 -8.19 -2.93
C THR A 99 -17.47 -9.04 -4.16
N LEU A 100 -17.53 -10.37 -4.05
CA LEU A 100 -17.34 -11.28 -5.19
C LEU A 100 -18.43 -11.08 -6.25
N GLN A 101 -19.69 -10.96 -5.84
CA GLN A 101 -20.81 -10.70 -6.76
C GLN A 101 -20.67 -9.36 -7.49
N GLN A 102 -20.16 -8.33 -6.82
CA GLN A 102 -19.87 -7.05 -7.43
C GLN A 102 -18.74 -7.15 -8.48
N ALA A 103 -17.72 -7.97 -8.19
CA ALA A 103 -16.63 -8.21 -9.12
C ALA A 103 -17.10 -8.95 -10.39
N GLU A 104 -17.94 -9.96 -10.24
CA GLU A 104 -18.56 -10.70 -11.36
C GLU A 104 -19.40 -9.78 -12.25
N ALA A 105 -20.23 -8.93 -11.65
CA ALA A 105 -21.03 -7.95 -12.40
C ALA A 105 -20.14 -6.93 -13.15
N ALA A 106 -19.07 -6.45 -12.53
CA ALA A 106 -18.13 -5.53 -13.17
C ALA A 106 -17.39 -6.17 -14.35
N ILE A 107 -16.96 -7.42 -14.24
CA ILE A 107 -16.32 -8.16 -15.33
C ILE A 107 -17.29 -8.35 -16.49
N SER A 108 -18.52 -8.77 -16.23
CA SER A 108 -19.55 -8.95 -17.25
C SER A 108 -19.82 -7.68 -18.05
N SER A 109 -19.91 -6.54 -17.38
CA SER A 109 -20.12 -5.23 -18.03
C SER A 109 -18.93 -4.81 -18.90
N LEU A 110 -17.69 -5.14 -18.50
CA LEU A 110 -16.49 -4.88 -19.29
C LEU A 110 -16.42 -5.76 -20.55
N GLU A 111 -16.85 -7.02 -20.46
CA GLU A 111 -16.92 -7.93 -21.61
C GLU A 111 -17.97 -7.48 -22.64
N GLU A 112 -19.14 -7.02 -22.18
CA GLU A 112 -20.19 -6.47 -23.06
C GLU A 112 -19.69 -5.20 -23.78
N SER A 113 -19.02 -4.31 -23.07
CA SER A 113 -18.43 -3.10 -23.64
C SER A 113 -17.38 -3.41 -24.70
N ARG A 114 -16.58 -4.45 -24.52
CA ARG A 114 -15.59 -4.91 -25.51
C ARG A 114 -16.24 -5.50 -26.77
N ARG A 115 -17.35 -6.22 -26.60
CA ARG A 115 -18.08 -6.82 -27.75
C ARG A 115 -18.79 -5.76 -28.59
N SER A 116 -19.20 -4.64 -28.01
CA SER A 116 -19.88 -3.57 -28.71
C SER A 116 -18.93 -2.62 -29.48
N CYS A 117 -17.62 -2.75 -29.30
CA CYS A 117 -16.60 -1.97 -30.01
C CYS A 117 -16.07 -2.63 -31.29
N PHE A 118 -16.60 -3.80 -31.65
CA PHE A 118 -16.34 -4.53 -32.91
C PHE A 118 -17.65 -4.73 -33.69
#